data_3e354a0612f0c108e2752dea33f87687
#
_entry.id   3e354a0612f0c108e2752dea33f87687
#
_cell.length_a   1.000
_cell.length_b   1.000
_cell.length_c   1.000
_cell.angle_alpha   90.00
_cell.angle_beta   90.00
_cell.angle_gamma   90.00
#
_symmetry.space_group_name_H-M   'P 1'
#
loop_
_entity.id
_entity.type
_entity.pdbx_description
1 polymer ?
#
loop_
_entity_poly.entity_id
_entity_poly.type
_entity_poly.pdbx_seq_one_letter_code
_entity_poly.pdbx_strand_id
1 'polypeptide(L)'
;LLEKQPLTGENASAMLDEILTYLVRWLYRHILSSDMMIGKMQKEDPFVFTAKYYTGIELVDREHRKLFEIIGEVNALIHNDLLHDKYDEIVRLLDELREYTKFHFEDEEAYMQKINSPMLEAQKRAHQAFVDKLMSIDLDKLEEIDDNQQEYLHELIEFLGGWLINHILKMDTQIEKTEQ
;
A
#
# COMPACT_ATOMS: atom_id res chain seq x y z
N LEU A 1 -14.13 -14.19 26.13
CA LEU A 1 -14.12 -15.15 27.27
C LEU A 1 -14.43 -16.54 26.72
N LEU A 2 -13.40 -17.30 26.36
CA LEU A 2 -13.54 -18.72 26.00
C LEU A 2 -13.98 -19.48 27.24
N GLU A 3 -15.23 -19.93 27.30
CA GLU A 3 -15.68 -20.89 28.30
C GLU A 3 -14.84 -22.16 28.19
N LYS A 4 -14.10 -22.44 29.26
CA LYS A 4 -13.33 -23.69 29.36
C LYS A 4 -14.30 -24.86 29.52
N GLN A 5 -14.68 -25.48 28.41
CA GLN A 5 -15.37 -26.77 28.47
C GLN A 5 -14.37 -27.85 28.93
N PRO A 6 -14.78 -28.75 29.86
CA PRO A 6 -13.89 -29.85 30.28
C PRO A 6 -13.61 -30.80 29.11
N LEU A 7 -12.34 -31.18 28.94
CA LEU A 7 -11.90 -32.13 27.92
C LEU A 7 -12.52 -33.51 28.24
N THR A 8 -13.42 -33.98 27.38
CA THR A 8 -13.93 -35.35 27.35
C THR A 8 -13.35 -36.09 26.17
N GLY A 9 -13.27 -37.40 26.22
CA GLY A 9 -12.64 -38.19 25.13
C GLY A 9 -13.29 -37.97 23.75
N GLU A 10 -14.57 -37.58 23.69
CA GLU A 10 -15.28 -37.29 22.44
C GLU A 10 -14.99 -35.91 21.87
N ASN A 11 -14.82 -34.87 22.71
CA ASN A 11 -14.50 -33.53 22.24
C ASN A 11 -13.00 -33.29 22.06
N ALA A 12 -12.15 -34.12 22.66
CA ALA A 12 -10.70 -34.04 22.49
C ALA A 12 -10.25 -34.36 21.07
N SER A 13 -10.89 -35.34 20.40
CA SER A 13 -10.59 -35.67 19.00
C SER A 13 -10.98 -34.54 18.05
N ALA A 14 -12.18 -33.98 18.20
CA ALA A 14 -12.64 -32.86 17.40
C ALA A 14 -11.75 -31.61 17.58
N MET A 15 -11.36 -31.32 18.81
CA MET A 15 -10.48 -30.21 19.14
C MET A 15 -9.05 -30.40 18.59
N LEU A 16 -8.54 -31.64 18.60
CA LEU A 16 -7.25 -31.97 17.96
C LEU A 16 -7.31 -31.81 16.46
N ASP A 17 -8.41 -32.20 15.80
CA ASP A 17 -8.60 -32.02 14.36
C ASP A 17 -8.69 -30.54 13.97
N GLU A 18 -9.37 -29.70 14.79
CA GLU A 18 -9.39 -28.25 14.59
C GLU A 18 -8.00 -27.63 14.74
N ILE A 19 -7.28 -28.00 15.80
CA ILE A 19 -5.90 -27.51 16.05
C ILE A 19 -4.97 -27.94 14.90
N LEU A 20 -5.04 -29.18 14.47
CA LEU A 20 -4.25 -29.69 13.35
C LEU A 20 -4.58 -28.96 12.04
N THR A 21 -5.87 -28.76 11.78
CA THR A 21 -6.31 -28.01 10.59
C THR A 21 -5.81 -26.56 10.63
N TYR A 22 -5.90 -25.90 11.79
CA TYR A 22 -5.36 -24.55 11.98
C TYR A 22 -3.85 -24.52 11.76
N LEU A 23 -3.10 -25.44 12.40
CA LEU A 23 -1.64 -25.51 12.28
C LEU A 23 -1.19 -25.79 10.84
N VAL A 24 -1.88 -26.68 10.13
CA VAL A 24 -1.57 -26.97 8.72
C VAL A 24 -1.83 -25.77 7.83
N ARG A 25 -2.96 -25.08 8.01
CA ARG A 25 -3.26 -23.83 7.29
C ARG A 25 -2.26 -22.73 7.61
N TRP A 26 -1.93 -22.57 8.90
CA TRP A 26 -0.95 -21.58 9.34
C TRP A 26 0.44 -21.87 8.75
N LEU A 27 0.90 -23.12 8.82
CA LEU A 27 2.18 -23.54 8.27
C LEU A 27 2.25 -23.38 6.76
N TYR A 28 1.17 -23.75 6.06
CA TYR A 28 1.08 -23.57 4.61
C TYR A 28 1.16 -22.09 4.22
N ARG A 29 0.41 -21.22 4.90
CA ARG A 29 0.48 -19.77 4.70
C ARG A 29 1.87 -19.22 5.06
N HIS A 30 2.44 -19.66 6.17
CA HIS A 30 3.76 -19.25 6.63
C HIS A 30 4.85 -19.61 5.60
N ILE A 31 4.85 -20.84 5.09
CA ILE A 31 5.78 -21.28 4.05
C ILE A 31 5.59 -20.46 2.76
N LEU A 32 4.35 -20.26 2.32
CA LEU A 32 4.08 -19.53 1.08
C LEU A 32 4.35 -18.03 1.19
N SER A 33 4.12 -17.42 2.36
CA SER A 33 4.35 -15.98 2.55
C SER A 33 5.76 -15.67 3.07
N SER A 34 6.17 -16.31 4.16
CA SER A 34 7.41 -15.95 4.87
C SER A 34 8.63 -16.69 4.34
N ASP A 35 8.55 -18.01 4.09
CA ASP A 35 9.71 -18.81 3.67
C ASP A 35 10.04 -18.59 2.19
N MET A 36 9.03 -18.36 1.34
CA MET A 36 9.28 -17.91 -0.04
C MET A 36 9.87 -16.49 -0.10
N MET A 37 9.64 -15.66 0.93
CA MET A 37 10.28 -14.35 1.07
C MET A 37 11.76 -14.47 1.44
N ILE A 38 12.19 -15.49 2.20
CA ILE A 38 13.61 -15.72 2.52
C ILE A 38 14.44 -15.93 1.25
N GLY A 39 13.89 -16.61 0.23
CA GLY A 39 14.53 -16.74 -1.09
C GLY A 39 14.47 -15.48 -1.96
N LYS A 40 13.64 -14.48 -1.57
CA LYS A 40 13.45 -13.20 -2.26
C LYS A 40 14.09 -12.02 -1.52
N MET A 41 14.85 -12.27 -0.45
CA MET A 41 15.47 -11.22 0.42
C MET A 41 16.49 -10.32 -0.29
N GLN A 42 16.57 -10.34 -1.62
CA GLN A 42 17.29 -9.38 -2.46
C GLN A 42 16.39 -8.65 -3.46
N LYS A 43 15.07 -8.75 -3.38
CA LYS A 43 14.23 -7.78 -4.09
C LYS A 43 14.25 -6.50 -3.26
N GLU A 44 14.86 -5.46 -3.83
CA GLU A 44 14.72 -4.09 -3.34
C GLU A 44 13.22 -3.83 -3.07
N ASP A 45 12.90 -3.30 -1.89
CA ASP A 45 11.54 -2.89 -1.58
C ASP A 45 11.07 -1.95 -2.71
N PRO A 46 10.00 -2.28 -3.44
CA PRO A 46 9.55 -1.46 -4.56
C PRO A 46 9.14 -0.05 -4.11
N PHE A 47 8.86 0.15 -2.82
CA PHE A 47 8.42 1.40 -2.23
C PHE A 47 9.55 2.21 -1.58
N VAL A 48 10.79 1.97 -1.97
CA VAL A 48 11.93 2.83 -1.60
C VAL A 48 12.18 3.85 -2.70
N PHE A 49 12.16 5.14 -2.36
CA PHE A 49 12.49 6.21 -3.30
C PHE A 49 13.97 6.17 -3.66
N THR A 50 14.28 5.95 -4.94
CA THR A 50 15.64 5.82 -5.45
C THR A 50 15.92 6.83 -6.55
N ALA A 51 17.17 6.93 -7.00
CA ALA A 51 17.60 7.87 -8.02
C ALA A 51 16.79 7.81 -9.33
N LYS A 52 16.18 6.68 -9.65
CA LYS A 52 15.35 6.51 -10.87
C LYS A 52 14.06 7.33 -10.89
N TYR A 53 13.61 7.78 -9.70
CA TYR A 53 12.37 8.54 -9.52
C TYR A 53 12.59 10.06 -9.47
N TYR A 54 13.86 10.52 -9.55
CA TYR A 54 14.11 11.94 -9.55
C TYR A 54 13.60 12.61 -10.83
N THR A 55 12.75 13.60 -10.66
CA THR A 55 12.37 14.56 -11.70
C THR A 55 13.42 15.65 -11.84
N GLY A 56 14.15 15.94 -10.75
CA GLY A 56 15.10 17.02 -10.58
C GLY A 56 14.41 18.36 -10.31
N ILE A 57 13.12 18.35 -10.02
CA ILE A 57 12.35 19.48 -9.49
C ILE A 57 12.26 19.23 -7.98
N GLU A 58 12.98 20.04 -7.19
CA GLU A 58 13.18 19.81 -5.75
C GLU A 58 11.87 19.66 -4.97
N LEU A 59 10.87 20.49 -5.29
CA LEU A 59 9.53 20.40 -4.70
C LEU A 59 8.92 19.03 -4.95
N VAL A 60 8.80 18.64 -6.21
CA VAL A 60 8.19 17.37 -6.65
C VAL A 60 8.95 16.17 -6.08
N ASP A 61 10.28 16.17 -6.16
CA ASP A 61 11.12 15.08 -5.63
C ASP A 61 10.98 14.90 -4.11
N ARG A 62 10.79 15.99 -3.36
CA ARG A 62 10.53 15.93 -1.91
C ARG A 62 9.18 15.30 -1.62
N GLU A 63 8.17 15.64 -2.38
CA GLU A 63 6.80 15.15 -2.20
C GLU A 63 6.68 13.70 -2.65
N HIS A 64 7.33 13.30 -3.73
CA HIS A 64 7.45 11.90 -4.11
C HIS A 64 8.05 11.03 -3.00
N ARG A 65 9.12 11.50 -2.31
CA ARG A 65 9.68 10.76 -1.17
C ARG A 65 8.64 10.52 -0.09
N LYS A 66 7.83 11.54 0.24
CA LYS A 66 6.79 11.39 1.26
C LYS A 66 5.70 10.41 0.83
N LEU A 67 5.29 10.40 -0.43
CA LEU A 67 4.36 9.40 -0.96
C LEU A 67 4.92 7.97 -0.85
N PHE A 68 6.21 7.79 -1.18
CA PHE A 68 6.87 6.49 -1.02
C PHE A 68 6.98 6.07 0.44
N GLU A 69 7.23 6.99 1.38
CA GLU A 69 7.24 6.72 2.82
C GLU A 69 5.87 6.21 3.28
N ILE A 70 4.78 6.91 2.96
CA ILE A 70 3.42 6.51 3.36
C ILE A 70 3.07 5.13 2.81
N ILE A 71 3.31 4.88 1.51
CA ILE A 71 3.02 3.58 0.90
C ILE A 71 3.89 2.48 1.52
N GLY A 72 5.17 2.76 1.79
CA GLY A 72 6.08 1.82 2.44
C GLY A 72 5.63 1.47 3.85
N GLU A 73 5.14 2.44 4.63
CA GLU A 73 4.58 2.20 5.97
C GLU A 73 3.33 1.32 5.92
N VAL A 74 2.40 1.57 4.99
CA VAL A 74 1.21 0.72 4.79
C VAL A 74 1.64 -0.70 4.40
N ASN A 75 2.56 -0.83 3.45
CA ASN A 75 3.08 -2.12 3.02
C ASN A 75 3.73 -2.90 4.17
N ALA A 76 4.51 -2.23 5.01
CA ALA A 76 5.15 -2.84 6.19
C ALA A 76 4.12 -3.32 7.23
N LEU A 77 3.05 -2.53 7.46
CA LEU A 77 1.96 -2.93 8.38
C LEU A 77 1.18 -4.14 7.86
N ILE A 78 0.87 -4.20 6.56
CA ILE A 78 0.17 -5.32 5.95
C ILE A 78 0.96 -6.61 6.12
N HIS A 79 2.29 -6.56 5.96
CA HIS A 79 3.17 -7.72 6.06
C HIS A 79 3.61 -8.07 7.49
N ASN A 80 3.22 -7.29 8.49
CA ASN A 80 3.60 -7.55 9.89
C ASN A 80 2.56 -8.44 10.57
N ASP A 81 2.76 -9.76 10.54
CA ASP A 81 1.85 -10.75 11.14
C ASP A 81 1.80 -10.70 12.68
N LEU A 82 2.70 -9.97 13.34
CA LEU A 82 2.78 -9.88 14.80
C LEU A 82 1.80 -8.86 15.41
N LEU A 83 1.24 -7.96 14.60
CA LEU A 83 0.31 -6.94 15.06
C LEU A 83 -1.13 -7.43 14.88
N HIS A 84 -1.85 -7.59 15.99
CA HIS A 84 -3.24 -8.07 15.98
C HIS A 84 -4.27 -6.97 15.69
N ASP A 85 -3.90 -5.69 15.88
CA ASP A 85 -4.78 -4.54 15.72
C ASP A 85 -4.07 -3.45 14.91
N LYS A 86 -3.97 -3.70 13.62
CA LYS A 86 -3.32 -2.78 12.67
C LYS A 86 -4.32 -2.05 11.76
N TYR A 87 -5.62 -2.37 11.89
CA TYR A 87 -6.67 -1.82 11.04
C TYR A 87 -6.72 -0.30 11.12
N ASP A 88 -6.87 0.27 12.31
CA ASP A 88 -6.96 1.71 12.52
C ASP A 88 -5.74 2.46 11.96
N GLU A 89 -4.55 1.87 12.10
CA GLU A 89 -3.32 2.46 11.59
C GLU A 89 -3.25 2.41 10.06
N ILE A 90 -3.71 1.32 9.44
CA ILE A 90 -3.82 1.21 7.98
C ILE A 90 -4.81 2.23 7.43
N VAL A 91 -5.99 2.35 8.05
CA VAL A 91 -7.01 3.35 7.66
C VAL A 91 -6.43 4.76 7.76
N ARG A 92 -5.77 5.09 8.88
CA ARG A 92 -5.11 6.38 9.07
C ARG A 92 -4.08 6.69 7.98
N LEU A 93 -3.24 5.73 7.64
CA LEU A 93 -2.22 5.90 6.59
C LEU A 93 -2.83 6.01 5.19
N LEU A 94 -3.91 5.29 4.91
CA LEU A 94 -4.63 5.42 3.64
C LEU A 94 -5.30 6.78 3.50
N ASP A 95 -5.84 7.33 4.59
CA ASP A 95 -6.36 8.70 4.61
C ASP A 95 -5.23 9.73 4.44
N GLU A 96 -4.09 9.54 5.12
CA GLU A 96 -2.90 10.38 4.91
C GLU A 96 -2.44 10.33 3.44
N LEU A 97 -2.43 9.15 2.82
CA LEU A 97 -2.10 8.98 1.42
C LEU A 97 -3.06 9.76 0.51
N ARG A 98 -4.38 9.69 0.79
CA ARG A 98 -5.40 10.43 0.03
C ARG A 98 -5.18 11.93 0.05
N GLU A 99 -5.02 12.47 1.24
CA GLU A 99 -4.83 13.91 1.43
C GLU A 99 -3.50 14.39 0.83
N TYR A 100 -2.42 13.64 1.09
CA TYR A 100 -1.11 14.01 0.57
C TYR A 100 -1.01 13.88 -0.96
N THR A 101 -1.70 12.90 -1.56
CA THR A 101 -1.77 12.76 -3.01
C THR A 101 -2.43 13.97 -3.67
N LYS A 102 -3.55 14.45 -3.11
CA LYS A 102 -4.22 15.66 -3.62
C LYS A 102 -3.31 16.89 -3.53
N PHE A 103 -2.69 17.08 -2.36
CA PHE A 103 -1.76 18.19 -2.12
C PHE A 103 -0.60 18.16 -3.14
N HIS A 104 0.02 17.00 -3.32
CA HIS A 104 1.12 16.83 -4.28
C HIS A 104 0.68 17.16 -5.71
N PHE A 105 -0.46 16.64 -6.17
CA PHE A 105 -0.95 16.91 -7.52
C PHE A 105 -1.27 18.38 -7.75
N GLU A 106 -1.82 19.06 -6.76
CA GLU A 106 -2.08 20.50 -6.83
C GLU A 106 -0.78 21.31 -6.98
N ASP A 107 0.26 20.99 -6.22
CA ASP A 107 1.55 21.66 -6.27
C ASP A 107 2.29 21.37 -7.59
N GLU A 108 2.27 20.13 -8.07
CA GLU A 108 2.85 19.74 -9.35
C GLU A 108 2.15 20.43 -10.53
N GLU A 109 0.81 20.41 -10.56
CA GLU A 109 0.03 21.10 -11.58
C GLU A 109 0.25 22.62 -11.57
N ALA A 110 0.37 23.22 -10.39
CA ALA A 110 0.70 24.64 -10.25
C ALA A 110 2.10 24.95 -10.81
N TYR A 111 3.08 24.08 -10.55
CA TYR A 111 4.40 24.19 -11.14
C TYR A 111 4.33 24.08 -12.66
N MET A 112 3.65 23.06 -13.20
CA MET A 112 3.50 22.84 -14.64
C MET A 112 2.77 24.00 -15.33
N GLN A 113 1.77 24.57 -14.67
CA GLN A 113 1.09 25.78 -15.16
C GLN A 113 2.02 26.98 -15.24
N LYS A 114 2.87 27.17 -14.22
CA LYS A 114 3.85 28.27 -14.18
C LYS A 114 4.86 28.20 -15.33
N ILE A 115 5.26 27.00 -15.73
CA ILE A 115 6.20 26.79 -16.85
C ILE A 115 5.51 26.65 -18.21
N ASN A 116 4.18 26.77 -18.27
CA ASN A 116 3.36 26.52 -19.46
C ASN A 116 3.62 25.13 -20.09
N SER A 117 3.72 24.09 -19.24
CA SER A 117 4.00 22.73 -19.71
C SER A 117 2.93 22.23 -20.69
N PRO A 118 3.31 21.71 -21.85
CA PRO A 118 2.36 21.13 -22.79
C PRO A 118 1.70 19.85 -22.27
N MET A 119 2.25 19.24 -21.22
CA MET A 119 1.73 18.01 -20.60
C MET A 119 0.67 18.27 -19.53
N LEU A 120 0.46 19.52 -19.09
CA LEU A 120 -0.42 19.86 -17.96
C LEU A 120 -1.81 19.22 -18.06
N GLU A 121 -2.47 19.29 -19.23
CA GLU A 121 -3.81 18.73 -19.39
C GLU A 121 -3.83 17.18 -19.37
N ALA A 122 -2.73 16.54 -19.74
CA ALA A 122 -2.59 15.10 -19.65
C ALA A 122 -2.37 14.66 -18.20
N GLN A 123 -1.53 15.39 -17.45
CA GLN A 123 -1.30 15.19 -16.02
C GLN A 123 -2.60 15.34 -15.24
N LYS A 124 -3.33 16.45 -15.38
CA LYS A 124 -4.62 16.68 -14.72
C LYS A 124 -5.60 15.54 -14.90
N ARG A 125 -5.71 14.98 -16.12
CA ARG A 125 -6.60 13.83 -16.36
C ARG A 125 -6.12 12.57 -15.64
N ALA A 126 -4.82 12.31 -15.61
CA ALA A 126 -4.26 11.15 -14.92
C ALA A 126 -4.43 11.29 -13.40
N HIS A 127 -4.14 12.46 -12.84
CA HIS A 127 -4.32 12.78 -11.43
C HIS A 127 -5.77 12.63 -11.00
N GLN A 128 -6.71 13.23 -11.73
CA GLN A 128 -8.13 13.14 -11.42
C GLN A 128 -8.62 11.69 -11.42
N ALA A 129 -8.24 10.89 -12.43
CA ALA A 129 -8.62 9.48 -12.49
C ALA A 129 -8.07 8.68 -11.30
N PHE A 130 -6.88 8.99 -10.82
CA PHE A 130 -6.31 8.34 -9.65
C PHE A 130 -6.99 8.78 -8.36
N VAL A 131 -7.24 10.09 -8.19
CA VAL A 131 -7.99 10.61 -7.04
C VAL A 131 -9.39 10.00 -6.97
N ASP A 132 -10.10 9.93 -8.10
CA ASP A 132 -11.42 9.31 -8.16
C ASP A 132 -11.36 7.84 -7.71
N LYS A 133 -10.32 7.12 -8.11
CA LYS A 133 -10.10 5.73 -7.67
C LYS A 133 -9.79 5.64 -6.18
N LEU A 134 -8.89 6.49 -5.65
CA LEU A 134 -8.60 6.58 -4.22
C LEU A 134 -9.85 6.87 -3.38
N MET A 135 -10.67 7.83 -3.83
CA MET A 135 -11.91 8.21 -3.13
C MET A 135 -13.00 7.15 -3.23
N SER A 136 -12.93 6.25 -4.22
CA SER A 136 -13.88 5.13 -4.36
C SER A 136 -13.59 3.97 -3.42
N ILE A 137 -12.45 3.96 -2.73
CA ILE A 137 -12.10 2.94 -1.73
C ILE A 137 -12.94 3.19 -0.49
N ASP A 138 -13.81 2.24 -0.18
CA ASP A 138 -14.63 2.26 1.02
C ASP A 138 -13.84 1.66 2.19
N LEU A 139 -13.29 2.55 3.03
CA LEU A 139 -12.48 2.12 4.18
C LEU A 139 -13.32 1.46 5.27
N ASP A 140 -14.60 1.85 5.41
CA ASP A 140 -15.49 1.26 6.40
C ASP A 140 -15.76 -0.23 6.10
N LYS A 141 -15.76 -0.59 4.81
CA LYS A 141 -15.87 -2.00 4.40
C LYS A 141 -14.64 -2.86 4.71
N LEU A 142 -13.48 -2.24 4.94
CA LEU A 142 -12.30 -2.99 5.36
C LEU A 142 -12.45 -3.60 6.74
N GLU A 143 -13.30 -3.02 7.60
CA GLU A 143 -13.61 -3.54 8.94
C GLU A 143 -14.45 -4.82 8.88
N GLU A 144 -15.28 -4.97 7.84
CA GLU A 144 -16.20 -6.11 7.67
C GLU A 144 -15.58 -7.31 6.94
N ILE A 145 -14.37 -7.17 6.39
CA ILE A 145 -13.71 -8.22 5.61
C ILE A 145 -12.96 -9.17 6.55
N ASP A 146 -13.51 -10.35 6.75
CA ASP A 146 -12.92 -11.45 7.51
C ASP A 146 -11.62 -12.01 6.87
N ASP A 147 -11.49 -13.30 6.68
CA ASP A 147 -10.26 -14.02 6.27
C ASP A 147 -9.53 -13.50 5.01
N ASN A 148 -10.16 -12.66 4.16
CA ASN A 148 -9.58 -12.13 2.91
C ASN A 148 -9.09 -10.67 3.05
N GLN A 149 -9.19 -10.06 4.22
CA GLN A 149 -8.80 -8.65 4.44
C GLN A 149 -7.34 -8.39 4.05
N GLN A 150 -6.45 -9.28 4.43
CA GLN A 150 -5.02 -9.12 4.15
C GLN A 150 -4.70 -9.21 2.66
N GLU A 151 -5.37 -10.10 1.93
CA GLU A 151 -5.22 -10.23 0.47
C GLU A 151 -5.73 -8.97 -0.24
N TYR A 152 -6.90 -8.48 0.15
CA TYR A 152 -7.46 -7.23 -0.39
C TYR A 152 -6.56 -6.01 -0.14
N LEU A 153 -6.04 -5.86 1.07
CA LEU A 153 -5.11 -4.77 1.42
C LEU A 153 -3.81 -4.86 0.61
N HIS A 154 -3.31 -6.08 0.40
CA HIS A 154 -2.13 -6.31 -0.42
C HIS A 154 -2.37 -5.91 -1.89
N GLU A 155 -3.47 -6.36 -2.49
CA GLU A 155 -3.86 -5.96 -3.85
C GLU A 155 -4.04 -4.45 -3.97
N LEU A 156 -4.65 -3.83 -2.97
CA LEU A 156 -4.85 -2.38 -2.92
C LEU A 156 -3.52 -1.63 -2.93
N ILE A 157 -2.58 -2.00 -2.08
CA ILE A 157 -1.28 -1.32 -1.99
C ILE A 157 -0.42 -1.57 -3.24
N GLU A 158 -0.47 -2.77 -3.82
CA GLU A 158 0.18 -3.05 -5.10
C GLU A 158 -0.40 -2.18 -6.23
N PHE A 159 -1.72 -2.00 -6.25
CA PHE A 159 -2.37 -1.12 -7.23
C PHE A 159 -1.95 0.34 -7.04
N LEU A 160 -2.06 0.87 -5.82
CA LEU A 160 -1.75 2.29 -5.52
C LEU A 160 -0.27 2.60 -5.76
N GLY A 161 0.62 1.78 -5.21
CA GLY A 161 2.06 1.95 -5.36
C GLY A 161 2.52 1.71 -6.80
N GLY A 162 1.95 0.72 -7.47
CA GLY A 162 2.22 0.43 -8.88
C GLY A 162 1.80 1.57 -9.79
N TRP A 163 0.63 2.20 -9.53
CA TRP A 163 0.20 3.38 -10.27
C TRP A 163 1.16 4.55 -10.05
N LEU A 164 1.47 4.89 -8.79
CA LEU A 164 2.37 5.99 -8.45
C LEU A 164 3.74 5.82 -9.11
N ILE A 165 4.36 4.66 -8.97
CA ILE A 165 5.66 4.34 -9.60
C ILE A 165 5.60 4.53 -11.11
N ASN A 166 4.57 4.01 -11.76
CA ASN A 166 4.42 4.13 -13.22
C ASN A 166 4.16 5.58 -13.65
N HIS A 167 3.38 6.33 -12.88
CA HIS A 167 3.10 7.74 -13.16
C HIS A 167 4.38 8.57 -13.10
N ILE A 168 5.12 8.47 -12.00
CA ILE A 168 6.40 9.17 -11.83
C ILE A 168 7.36 8.84 -12.98
N LEU A 169 7.56 7.55 -13.28
CA LEU A 169 8.52 7.14 -14.31
C LEU A 169 8.13 7.53 -15.74
N LYS A 170 6.84 7.61 -16.05
CA LYS A 170 6.37 7.83 -17.42
C LYS A 170 5.92 9.26 -17.69
N MET A 171 5.54 10.00 -16.64
CA MET A 171 4.97 11.33 -16.77
C MET A 171 5.80 12.37 -16.04
N ASP A 172 6.02 12.25 -14.74
CA ASP A 172 6.62 13.33 -13.93
C ASP A 172 8.10 13.55 -14.26
N THR A 173 8.84 12.46 -14.56
CA THR A 173 10.23 12.56 -15.06
C THR A 173 10.36 13.26 -16.40
N GLN A 174 9.24 13.47 -17.13
CA GLN A 174 9.21 14.18 -18.41
C GLN A 174 8.87 15.68 -18.25
N ILE A 175 8.55 16.13 -17.04
CA ILE A 175 8.26 17.54 -16.76
C ILE A 175 9.53 18.35 -16.97
N GLU A 176 9.45 19.39 -17.82
CA GLU A 176 10.59 20.25 -18.11
C GLU A 176 10.97 21.06 -16.87
N LYS A 177 12.28 21.19 -16.65
CA LYS A 177 12.83 22.02 -15.59
C LYS A 177 12.87 23.45 -16.05
N THR A 178 12.43 24.37 -15.22
CA THR A 178 12.74 25.79 -15.42
C THR A 178 14.22 26.00 -15.10
N GLU A 179 15.00 26.46 -16.08
CA GLU A 179 16.34 27.00 -15.80
C GLU A 179 16.18 28.17 -14.82
N GLN A 180 16.79 28.08 -13.65
CA GLN A 180 16.85 29.16 -12.66
C GLN A 180 17.95 30.16 -13.05
#